data_4a06431f1226809f15ca27c242a068fe
#
_entry.id   4a06431f1226809f15ca27c242a068fe
#
_cell.length_a   1.000
_cell.length_b   1.000
_cell.length_c   1.000
_cell.angle_alpha   90.00
_cell.angle_beta   90.00
_cell.angle_gamma   90.00
#
_symmetry.space_group_name_H-M   'P 1'
#
loop_
_entity.id
_entity.type
_entity.pdbx_description
1 polymer ?
#
loop_
_entity_poly.entity_id
_entity_poly.type
_entity_poly.pdbx_seq_one_letter_code
_entity_poly.pdbx_strand_id
1 'polypeptide(L)'
;MTMYRVDKKQYELNDQILPNDSSFQDSASFNQDKQNLEKILSEEMPNGKNADRKTGLFVFADLSDAIRLCCIMTNSRIYKVVPAEDTILFHRGDMNWIEIMNQFINDNNTLKHLAGFYWQGLKTYKPCWEMLFNKVIVSKIIIGDDSTRSNLCREYHEMAGNIERLNFYYENLIK
;
A
#
# COMPACT_ATOMS: atom_id res chain seq x y z
N MET A 1 -7.91 12.50 8.46
CA MET A 1 -6.90 11.41 8.45
C MET A 1 -6.05 11.59 7.20
N THR A 2 -4.73 11.66 7.35
CA THR A 2 -3.81 11.75 6.22
C THR A 2 -3.45 10.35 5.77
N MET A 3 -3.49 10.10 4.46
CA MET A 3 -3.19 8.80 3.86
C MET A 3 -2.41 9.01 2.57
N TYR A 4 -1.72 7.96 2.12
CA TYR A 4 -0.84 8.01 0.94
C TYR A 4 -1.14 6.87 -0.01
N ARG A 5 -1.27 7.20 -1.29
CA ARG A 5 -1.43 6.24 -2.37
C ARG A 5 -0.16 6.21 -3.22
N VAL A 6 0.30 5.01 -3.54
CA VAL A 6 1.35 4.79 -4.55
C VAL A 6 0.68 4.20 -5.78
N ASP A 7 0.88 4.83 -6.93
CA ASP A 7 0.28 4.40 -8.19
C ASP A 7 1.20 4.69 -9.39
N LYS A 8 1.07 3.92 -10.47
CA LYS A 8 1.74 4.19 -11.75
C LYS A 8 0.97 5.17 -12.62
N LYS A 9 -0.36 5.21 -12.46
CA LYS A 9 -1.22 6.15 -13.18
C LYS A 9 -0.98 7.57 -12.65
N GLN A 10 -1.01 8.53 -13.55
CA GLN A 10 -0.94 9.93 -13.21
C GLN A 10 -2.32 10.47 -12.89
N TYR A 11 -2.40 11.20 -11.78
CA TYR A 11 -3.59 11.87 -11.32
C TYR A 11 -3.29 13.34 -11.06
N GLU A 12 -4.31 14.18 -11.25
CA GLU A 12 -4.27 15.59 -10.93
C GLU A 12 -4.87 15.87 -9.54
N LEU A 13 -4.68 17.10 -9.06
CA LEU A 13 -5.29 17.55 -7.81
C LEU A 13 -6.83 17.48 -7.92
N ASN A 14 -7.48 16.93 -6.90
CA ASN A 14 -8.91 16.67 -6.81
C ASN A 14 -9.44 15.51 -7.67
N ASP A 15 -8.57 14.80 -8.38
CA ASP A 15 -9.01 13.58 -9.06
C ASP A 15 -9.52 12.55 -8.05
N GLN A 16 -10.60 11.88 -8.42
CA GLN A 16 -11.11 10.72 -7.69
C GLN A 16 -10.43 9.46 -8.21
N ILE A 17 -9.84 8.70 -7.28
CA ILE A 17 -9.24 7.40 -7.58
C ILE A 17 -10.23 6.31 -7.22
N LEU A 18 -10.53 5.43 -8.18
CA LEU A 18 -11.37 4.26 -8.04
C LEU A 18 -10.55 2.96 -8.11
N PRO A 19 -11.04 1.82 -7.56
CA PRO A 19 -10.31 0.56 -7.57
C PRO A 19 -9.85 0.10 -8.96
N ASN A 20 -10.68 0.26 -9.96
CA ASN A 20 -10.37 -0.14 -11.35
C ASN A 20 -9.36 0.78 -12.04
N ASP A 21 -9.03 1.92 -11.44
CA ASP A 21 -8.01 2.85 -11.91
C ASP A 21 -6.60 2.46 -11.41
N SER A 22 -6.49 1.44 -10.57
CA SER A 22 -5.23 1.06 -9.94
C SER A 22 -4.38 0.19 -10.86
N SER A 23 -3.21 0.69 -11.25
CA SER A 23 -2.20 -0.05 -12.01
C SER A 23 -1.61 -1.26 -11.25
N PHE A 24 -1.91 -1.41 -9.97
CA PHE A 24 -1.47 -2.54 -9.16
C PHE A 24 -2.13 -3.86 -9.58
N GLN A 25 -3.35 -3.79 -10.13
CA GLN A 25 -4.10 -4.97 -10.59
C GLN A 25 -3.65 -5.42 -11.99
N ASP A 26 -3.11 -4.51 -12.81
CA ASP A 26 -2.72 -4.80 -14.21
C ASP A 26 -1.32 -5.39 -14.35
N SER A 27 -0.60 -5.64 -13.26
CA SER A 27 0.71 -6.26 -13.35
C SER A 27 0.56 -7.74 -13.71
N ALA A 28 0.58 -8.03 -15.02
CA ALA A 28 0.73 -9.37 -15.59
C ALA A 28 1.99 -10.14 -15.07
N SER A 29 2.72 -9.54 -14.15
CA SER A 29 3.90 -10.07 -13.47
C SER A 29 3.59 -10.73 -12.13
N PHE A 30 2.34 -10.98 -11.78
CA PHE A 30 2.02 -11.84 -10.64
C PHE A 30 2.49 -13.26 -10.97
N ASN A 31 3.63 -13.64 -10.39
CA ASN A 31 4.04 -15.04 -10.43
C ASN A 31 3.00 -15.92 -9.72
N GLN A 32 3.05 -17.23 -9.94
CA GLN A 32 2.11 -18.20 -9.38
C GLN A 32 2.00 -18.10 -7.85
N ASP A 33 3.10 -17.78 -7.18
CA ASP A 33 3.17 -17.67 -5.72
C ASP A 33 2.32 -16.51 -5.20
N LYS A 34 2.40 -15.35 -5.84
CA LYS A 34 1.56 -14.19 -5.48
C LYS A 34 0.08 -14.44 -5.75
N GLN A 35 -0.25 -15.14 -6.85
CA GLN A 35 -1.62 -15.53 -7.15
C GLN A 35 -2.18 -16.46 -6.07
N ASN A 36 -1.39 -17.44 -5.61
CA ASN A 36 -1.76 -18.34 -4.54
C ASN A 36 -1.96 -17.60 -3.21
N LEU A 37 -1.07 -16.67 -2.89
CA LEU A 37 -1.17 -15.84 -1.68
C LEU A 37 -2.43 -14.98 -1.68
N GLU A 38 -2.72 -14.27 -2.78
CA GLU A 38 -3.94 -13.46 -2.89
C GLU A 38 -5.21 -14.33 -2.88
N LYS A 39 -5.15 -15.56 -3.41
CA LYS A 39 -6.23 -16.53 -3.31
C LYS A 39 -6.51 -16.90 -1.84
N ILE A 40 -5.48 -17.25 -1.08
CA ILE A 40 -5.60 -17.59 0.34
C ILE A 40 -6.12 -16.38 1.15
N LEU A 41 -5.62 -15.17 0.90
CA LEU A 41 -6.14 -13.97 1.52
C LEU A 41 -7.64 -13.76 1.23
N SER A 42 -8.08 -14.04 0.01
CA SER A 42 -9.50 -13.95 -0.36
C SER A 42 -10.35 -15.05 0.31
N GLU A 43 -9.84 -16.28 0.42
CA GLU A 43 -10.54 -17.39 1.05
C GLU A 43 -10.67 -17.23 2.58
N GLU A 44 -9.67 -16.64 3.23
CA GLU A 44 -9.65 -16.43 4.69
C GLU A 44 -10.30 -15.09 5.11
N MET A 45 -10.83 -14.34 4.15
CA MET A 45 -11.58 -13.13 4.47
C MET A 45 -12.82 -13.45 5.30
N PRO A 46 -13.05 -12.76 6.43
CA PRO A 46 -14.24 -13.02 7.26
C PRO A 46 -15.54 -12.77 6.50
N ASN A 47 -16.51 -13.67 6.67
CA ASN A 47 -17.85 -13.54 6.09
C ASN A 47 -18.49 -12.18 6.46
N GLY A 48 -19.07 -11.51 5.46
CA GLY A 48 -19.71 -10.20 5.66
C GLY A 48 -18.77 -8.99 5.48
N LYS A 49 -17.47 -9.19 5.31
CA LYS A 49 -16.58 -8.13 4.82
C LYS A 49 -16.62 -8.14 3.29
N ASN A 50 -17.17 -7.10 2.69
CA ASN A 50 -17.10 -6.87 1.22
C ASN A 50 -15.75 -6.25 0.80
N ALA A 51 -14.68 -6.65 1.45
CA ALA A 51 -13.35 -6.13 1.23
C ALA A 51 -12.56 -7.08 0.33
N ASP A 52 -12.94 -7.18 -0.94
CA ASP A 52 -12.09 -7.89 -1.90
C ASP A 52 -10.82 -7.07 -2.14
N ARG A 53 -9.67 -7.64 -1.79
CA ARG A 53 -8.36 -7.03 -2.08
C ARG A 53 -8.16 -6.77 -3.58
N LYS A 54 -8.82 -7.55 -4.44
CA LYS A 54 -8.75 -7.36 -5.91
C LYS A 54 -9.50 -6.12 -6.38
N THR A 55 -10.51 -5.69 -5.63
CA THR A 55 -11.34 -4.52 -5.97
C THR A 55 -11.17 -3.36 -4.99
N GLY A 56 -10.27 -3.47 -4.03
CA GLY A 56 -9.97 -2.43 -3.05
C GLY A 56 -8.85 -1.49 -3.50
N LEU A 57 -8.95 -0.23 -3.12
CA LEU A 57 -7.86 0.74 -3.19
C LEU A 57 -6.98 0.65 -1.97
N PHE A 58 -5.71 0.32 -2.17
CA PHE A 58 -4.72 0.28 -1.11
C PHE A 58 -4.14 1.67 -0.88
N VAL A 59 -4.17 2.12 0.36
CA VAL A 59 -3.51 3.35 0.81
C VAL A 59 -2.74 3.09 2.10
N PHE A 60 -1.66 3.83 2.32
CA PHE A 60 -0.81 3.72 3.52
C PHE A 60 -1.17 4.80 4.52
N ALA A 61 -1.09 4.46 5.81
CA ALA A 61 -1.22 5.43 6.89
C ALA A 61 0.01 6.35 6.97
N ASP A 62 1.19 5.80 6.69
CA ASP A 62 2.47 6.48 6.85
C ASP A 62 3.15 6.76 5.50
N LEU A 63 3.73 7.96 5.36
CA LEU A 63 4.47 8.35 4.16
C LEU A 63 5.72 7.49 3.96
N SER A 64 6.38 7.07 5.02
CA SER A 64 7.56 6.19 4.97
C SER A 64 7.27 4.85 4.28
N ASP A 65 6.09 4.28 4.54
CA ASP A 65 5.66 3.03 3.90
C ASP A 65 5.34 3.24 2.42
N ALA A 66 4.68 4.35 2.09
CA ALA A 66 4.43 4.74 0.70
C ALA A 66 5.74 4.97 -0.07
N ILE A 67 6.74 5.62 0.54
CA ILE A 67 8.06 5.82 -0.08
C ILE A 67 8.76 4.50 -0.30
N ARG A 68 8.76 3.59 0.69
CA ARG A 68 9.33 2.26 0.55
C ARG A 68 8.74 1.53 -0.66
N LEU A 69 7.42 1.53 -0.81
CA LEU A 69 6.77 0.91 -1.96
C LEU A 69 7.10 1.64 -3.26
N CYS A 70 7.09 2.96 -3.28
CA CYS A 70 7.42 3.77 -4.46
C CYS A 70 8.83 3.49 -4.99
N CYS A 71 9.80 3.24 -4.09
CA CYS A 71 11.17 2.91 -4.50
C CYS A 71 11.31 1.51 -5.10
N ILE A 72 10.40 0.58 -4.75
CA ILE A 72 10.35 -0.76 -5.33
C ILE A 72 9.60 -0.77 -6.67
N MET A 73 8.52 0.00 -6.77
CA MET A 73 7.67 0.07 -7.97
C MET A 73 8.24 1.05 -8.98
N THR A 74 8.62 0.55 -10.17
CA THR A 74 9.05 1.42 -11.29
C THR A 74 7.90 2.31 -11.78
N ASN A 75 8.24 3.54 -12.21
CA ASN A 75 7.29 4.52 -12.76
C ASN A 75 6.11 4.85 -11.84
N SER A 76 6.28 4.71 -10.54
CA SER A 76 5.25 5.02 -9.56
C SER A 76 5.35 6.45 -9.05
N ARG A 77 4.23 6.95 -8.56
CA ARG A 77 4.03 8.28 -7.99
C ARG A 77 3.46 8.17 -6.59
N ILE A 78 3.57 9.21 -5.79
CA ILE A 78 3.00 9.26 -4.45
C ILE A 78 2.01 10.41 -4.37
N TYR A 79 0.80 10.09 -3.93
CA TYR A 79 -0.28 11.02 -3.71
C TYR A 79 -0.67 11.04 -2.24
N LYS A 80 -0.84 12.24 -1.67
CA LYS A 80 -1.61 12.39 -0.44
C LYS A 80 -3.08 12.32 -0.82
N VAL A 81 -3.84 11.48 -0.14
CA VAL A 81 -5.26 11.28 -0.44
C VAL A 81 -6.11 11.47 0.80
N VAL A 82 -7.36 11.81 0.57
CA VAL A 82 -8.39 11.94 1.60
C VAL A 82 -9.62 11.12 1.20
N PRO A 83 -10.46 10.71 2.16
CA PRO A 83 -11.73 10.10 1.85
C PRO A 83 -12.59 11.05 1.02
N ALA A 84 -13.26 10.52 -0.02
CA ALA A 84 -14.34 11.21 -0.73
C ALA A 84 -15.63 11.16 0.09
N GLU A 85 -16.64 11.89 -0.34
CA GLU A 85 -18.00 11.68 0.14
C GLU A 85 -18.42 10.23 -0.17
N ASP A 86 -19.09 9.56 0.76
CA ASP A 86 -19.47 8.14 0.70
C ASP A 86 -18.29 7.14 0.57
N THR A 87 -17.10 7.55 1.00
CA THR A 87 -15.97 6.63 1.07
C THR A 87 -16.22 5.56 2.14
N ILE A 88 -16.01 4.31 1.76
CA ILE A 88 -16.11 3.15 2.66
C ILE A 88 -14.69 2.62 2.90
N LEU A 89 -14.31 2.55 4.17
CA LEU A 89 -13.13 1.80 4.61
C LEU A 89 -13.55 0.33 4.78
N PHE A 90 -13.09 -0.54 3.91
CA PHE A 90 -13.39 -1.97 3.97
C PHE A 90 -12.54 -2.70 5.01
N HIS A 91 -11.25 -2.36 5.09
CA HIS A 91 -10.31 -3.04 5.95
C HIS A 91 -9.10 -2.16 6.29
N ARG A 92 -8.50 -2.43 7.45
CA ARG A 92 -7.18 -1.95 7.86
C ARG A 92 -6.37 -3.14 8.34
N GLY A 93 -5.24 -3.43 7.67
CA GLY A 93 -4.36 -4.54 7.98
C GLY A 93 -2.91 -4.13 8.06
N ASP A 94 -2.10 -4.94 8.74
CA ASP A 94 -0.65 -4.78 8.73
C ASP A 94 -0.05 -5.59 7.58
N MET A 95 0.42 -4.89 6.55
CA MET A 95 0.99 -5.48 5.33
C MET A 95 2.21 -6.37 5.61
N ASN A 96 2.87 -6.21 6.75
CA ASN A 96 4.00 -7.07 7.11
C ASN A 96 3.57 -8.54 7.26
N TRP A 97 2.32 -8.84 7.59
CA TRP A 97 1.83 -10.22 7.59
C TRP A 97 1.90 -10.84 6.19
N ILE A 98 1.61 -10.06 5.15
CA ILE A 98 1.70 -10.51 3.75
C ILE A 98 3.18 -10.74 3.37
N GLU A 99 4.10 -9.89 3.82
CA GLU A 99 5.54 -10.10 3.60
C GLU A 99 6.05 -11.37 4.32
N ILE A 100 5.56 -11.64 5.53
CA ILE A 100 5.87 -12.87 6.25
C ILE A 100 5.30 -14.09 5.52
N MET A 101 4.06 -14.02 5.00
CA MET A 101 3.44 -15.09 4.22
C MET A 101 4.30 -15.51 3.02
N ASN A 102 4.99 -14.58 2.35
CA ASN A 102 5.90 -14.90 1.24
C ASN A 102 7.03 -15.86 1.62
N GLN A 103 7.39 -15.95 2.92
CA GLN A 103 8.43 -16.88 3.41
C GLN A 103 7.89 -18.29 3.61
N PHE A 104 6.56 -18.46 3.62
CA PHE A 104 5.88 -19.73 3.88
C PHE A 104 5.01 -20.19 2.69
N ILE A 105 5.39 -19.80 1.48
CA ILE A 105 4.55 -19.94 0.27
C ILE A 105 4.12 -21.39 -0.01
N ASN A 106 4.86 -22.37 0.47
CA ASN A 106 4.59 -23.80 0.30
C ASN A 106 3.85 -24.43 1.50
N ASP A 107 3.52 -23.67 2.54
CA ASP A 107 2.81 -24.15 3.72
C ASP A 107 1.44 -23.50 3.84
N ASN A 108 0.45 -24.10 3.22
CA ASN A 108 -0.93 -23.60 3.20
C ASN A 108 -1.54 -23.39 4.60
N ASN A 109 -1.17 -24.21 5.60
CA ASN A 109 -1.72 -24.07 6.94
C ASN A 109 -1.17 -22.82 7.61
N THR A 110 0.14 -22.59 7.52
CA THR A 110 0.77 -21.37 8.01
C THR A 110 0.25 -20.13 7.28
N LEU A 111 0.09 -20.19 5.94
CA LEU A 111 -0.47 -19.11 5.16
C LEU A 111 -1.88 -18.70 5.60
N LYS A 112 -2.78 -19.67 5.82
CA LYS A 112 -4.14 -19.40 6.33
C LYS A 112 -4.12 -18.74 7.70
N HIS A 113 -3.25 -19.21 8.58
CA HIS A 113 -3.12 -18.64 9.92
C HIS A 113 -2.65 -17.17 9.88
N LEU A 114 -1.65 -16.89 9.07
CA LEU A 114 -1.10 -15.52 8.88
C LEU A 114 -2.12 -14.59 8.17
N ALA A 115 -2.87 -15.11 7.20
CA ALA A 115 -3.98 -14.39 6.58
C ALA A 115 -5.06 -14.01 7.61
N GLY A 116 -5.35 -14.91 8.56
CA GLY A 116 -6.23 -14.62 9.69
C GLY A 116 -5.74 -13.46 10.53
N PHE A 117 -4.44 -13.37 10.82
CA PHE A 117 -3.85 -12.23 11.56
C PHE A 117 -4.01 -10.91 10.79
N TYR A 118 -3.75 -10.93 9.49
CA TYR A 118 -3.97 -9.75 8.63
C TYR A 118 -5.42 -9.27 8.70
N TRP A 119 -6.41 -10.18 8.50
CA TRP A 119 -7.82 -9.83 8.49
C TRP A 119 -8.39 -9.43 9.86
N GLN A 120 -7.79 -9.89 10.95
CA GLN A 120 -8.12 -9.45 12.30
C GLN A 120 -7.51 -8.09 12.64
N GLY A 121 -6.65 -7.53 11.79
CA GLY A 121 -5.95 -6.28 12.03
C GLY A 121 -4.91 -6.37 13.16
N LEU A 122 -4.38 -7.56 13.41
CA LEU A 122 -3.29 -7.74 14.36
C LEU A 122 -2.04 -7.06 13.83
N LYS A 123 -1.26 -6.47 14.74
CA LYS A 123 -0.05 -5.72 14.39
C LYS A 123 1.22 -6.53 14.64
N THR A 124 2.21 -6.37 13.78
CA THR A 124 3.59 -6.76 14.03
C THR A 124 4.31 -5.74 14.93
N TYR A 125 5.57 -5.97 15.24
CA TYR A 125 6.36 -5.06 16.08
C TYR A 125 6.47 -3.63 15.48
N LYS A 126 6.65 -3.53 14.16
CA LYS A 126 6.67 -2.25 13.41
C LYS A 126 5.64 -2.35 12.28
N PRO A 127 4.36 -2.09 12.55
CA PRO A 127 3.32 -2.33 11.56
C PRO A 127 3.42 -1.39 10.36
N CYS A 128 3.25 -1.96 9.17
CA CYS A 128 3.03 -1.23 7.93
C CYS A 128 1.52 -1.21 7.65
N TRP A 129 0.86 -0.15 8.06
CA TRP A 129 -0.59 -0.07 7.96
C TRP A 129 -1.02 0.24 6.53
N GLU A 130 -1.67 -0.71 5.90
CA GLU A 130 -2.46 -0.47 4.70
C GLU A 130 -3.96 -0.44 5.02
N MET A 131 -4.68 0.35 4.24
CA MET A 131 -6.13 0.48 4.33
C MET A 131 -6.74 0.26 2.95
N LEU A 132 -7.85 -0.45 2.91
CA LEU A 132 -8.61 -0.71 1.68
C LEU A 132 -9.85 0.16 1.65
N PHE A 133 -9.98 0.95 0.59
CA PHE A 133 -11.13 1.83 0.34
C PHE A 133 -11.81 1.52 -0.98
N ASN A 134 -13.05 1.96 -1.13
CA ASN A 134 -13.75 1.92 -2.42
C ASN A 134 -13.39 3.13 -3.31
N LYS A 135 -12.98 4.27 -2.73
CA LYS A 135 -12.58 5.48 -3.45
C LYS A 135 -11.83 6.45 -2.54
N VAL A 136 -10.99 7.28 -3.12
CA VAL A 136 -10.32 8.40 -2.43
C VAL A 136 -10.15 9.58 -3.39
N ILE A 137 -9.83 10.76 -2.85
CA ILE A 137 -9.55 11.98 -3.63
C ILE A 137 -8.09 12.38 -3.44
N VAL A 138 -7.43 12.78 -4.50
CA VAL A 138 -6.08 13.35 -4.47
C VAL A 138 -6.12 14.75 -3.85
N SER A 139 -5.52 14.90 -2.68
CA SER A 139 -5.43 16.20 -1.97
C SER A 139 -4.09 16.91 -2.17
N LYS A 140 -3.04 16.16 -2.54
CA LYS A 140 -1.72 16.71 -2.87
C LYS A 140 -0.92 15.69 -3.68
N ILE A 141 -0.16 16.15 -4.65
CA ILE A 141 0.84 15.35 -5.36
C ILE A 141 2.16 15.48 -4.59
N ILE A 142 2.66 14.39 -4.04
CA ILE A 142 3.94 14.35 -3.30
C ILE A 142 5.08 14.08 -4.26
N ILE A 143 4.95 13.05 -5.10
CA ILE A 143 5.88 12.67 -6.17
C ILE A 143 5.08 12.51 -7.45
N GLY A 144 5.28 13.44 -8.39
CA GLY A 144 4.50 13.50 -9.63
C GLY A 144 5.27 13.07 -10.88
N ASP A 145 6.60 13.01 -10.81
CA ASP A 145 7.46 12.75 -11.97
C ASP A 145 8.64 11.82 -11.64
N ASP A 146 9.26 11.27 -12.69
CA ASP A 146 10.32 10.26 -12.56
C ASP A 146 11.64 10.86 -12.04
N SER A 147 11.91 12.13 -12.27
CA SER A 147 13.12 12.81 -11.76
C SER A 147 13.03 12.97 -10.25
N THR A 148 11.91 13.49 -9.76
CA THR A 148 11.65 13.66 -8.32
C THR A 148 11.63 12.28 -7.63
N ARG A 149 11.02 11.26 -8.27
CA ARG A 149 11.03 9.88 -7.78
C ARG A 149 12.46 9.33 -7.65
N SER A 150 13.28 9.47 -8.69
CA SER A 150 14.65 8.96 -8.71
C SER A 150 15.51 9.60 -7.62
N ASN A 151 15.37 10.90 -7.41
CA ASN A 151 16.05 11.60 -6.32
C ASN A 151 15.57 11.11 -4.95
N LEU A 152 14.26 10.95 -4.74
CA LEU A 152 13.69 10.41 -3.51
C LEU A 152 14.24 9.02 -3.20
N CYS A 153 14.26 8.11 -4.19
CA CYS A 153 14.70 6.73 -3.99
C CYS A 153 16.20 6.67 -3.66
N ARG A 154 17.01 7.52 -4.29
CA ARG A 154 18.44 7.64 -3.95
C ARG A 154 18.62 8.10 -2.50
N GLU A 155 17.96 9.19 -2.10
CA GLU A 155 18.02 9.73 -0.75
C GLU A 155 17.51 8.70 0.28
N TYR A 156 16.43 7.99 -0.03
CA TYR A 156 15.90 6.93 0.82
C TYR A 156 16.96 5.84 1.07
N HIS A 157 17.63 5.35 0.03
CA HIS A 157 18.66 4.31 0.18
C HIS A 157 19.88 4.81 0.94
N GLU A 158 20.32 6.04 0.70
CA GLU A 158 21.45 6.65 1.41
C GLU A 158 21.15 6.88 2.90
N MET A 159 19.88 7.16 3.24
CA MET A 159 19.45 7.44 4.61
C MET A 159 18.94 6.22 5.36
N ALA A 160 18.79 5.07 4.71
CA ALA A 160 18.14 3.87 5.30
C ALA A 160 18.74 3.41 6.64
N GLY A 161 19.99 3.75 6.92
CA GLY A 161 20.66 3.51 8.22
C GLY A 161 20.51 4.64 9.25
N ASN A 162 19.87 5.76 8.90
CA ASN A 162 19.74 6.93 9.79
C ASN A 162 18.28 7.37 9.89
N ILE A 163 17.57 6.83 10.91
CA ILE A 163 16.13 7.06 11.12
C ILE A 163 15.80 8.54 11.39
N GLU A 164 16.64 9.27 12.12
CA GLU A 164 16.40 10.68 12.44
C GLU A 164 16.46 11.55 11.16
N ARG A 165 17.45 11.30 10.31
CA ARG A 165 17.59 11.98 9.03
C ARG A 165 16.44 11.66 8.07
N LEU A 166 15.97 10.42 8.04
CA LEU A 166 14.78 10.00 7.30
C LEU A 166 13.54 10.75 7.78
N ASN A 167 13.29 10.80 9.08
CA ASN A 167 12.14 11.50 9.63
C ASN A 167 12.16 12.99 9.30
N PHE A 168 13.31 13.65 9.47
CA PHE A 168 13.47 15.04 9.09
C PHE A 168 13.20 15.28 7.59
N TYR A 169 13.70 14.39 6.73
CA TYR A 169 13.46 14.47 5.29
C TYR A 169 11.98 14.34 4.95
N TYR A 170 11.28 13.38 5.56
CA TYR A 170 9.84 13.16 5.34
C TYR A 170 8.99 14.35 5.80
N GLU A 171 9.31 14.94 6.94
CA GLU A 171 8.61 16.14 7.43
C GLU A 171 8.70 17.30 6.43
N ASN A 172 9.82 17.42 5.72
CA ASN A 172 10.00 18.47 4.71
C ASN A 172 9.33 18.16 3.36
N LEU A 173 9.10 16.89 3.03
CA LEU A 173 8.32 16.49 1.84
C LEU A 173 6.82 16.81 1.99
N ILE A 174 6.32 16.85 3.21
CA ILE A 174 4.89 17.02 3.50
C ILE A 174 4.50 18.51 3.55
N LYS A 175 5.44 19.39 3.87
CA LYS A 175 5.22 20.84 3.93
C LYS A 175 5.07 21.42 2.52
#